data_b13965508efa15baead30018152bb936
#
_entry.id   b13965508efa15baead30018152bb936
#
_cell.length_a   1.000
_cell.length_b   1.000
_cell.length_c   1.000
_cell.angle_alpha   90.00
_cell.angle_beta   90.00
_cell.angle_gamma   90.00
#
_symmetry.space_group_name_H-M   'P 1'
#
loop_
_entity.id
_entity.type
_entity.pdbx_description
1 polymer ?
#
loop_
_entity_poly.entity_id
_entity_poly.type
_entity_poly.pdbx_seq_one_letter_code
_entity_poly.pdbx_strand_id
1 'polypeptide(L)'
;MPNETMLELTSKVDWEMGQRDFRFFFEDICGFQMADFHKEWYENAEKHNKICVIASRDHGKSVFFRVYLLWKMAYNPGTEVLFFSHSQHQSIDHMAKMDELIMTTPALAHLKPKRGWAKQLFKFTNKSSIRAMSIGKAVRGAHPDIVVLDDILSSEAATQLAHISSWFYTALLPVLHHSAQLLPLV
;
A
#
# COMPACT_ATOMS: atom_id res chain seq x y z
N MET A 1 6.90 11.07 -33.76
CA MET A 1 6.23 10.12 -32.87
C MET A 1 7.22 9.04 -32.51
N PRO A 2 7.51 8.75 -31.25
CA PRO A 2 8.37 7.61 -30.94
C PRO A 2 7.67 6.34 -31.42
N ASN A 3 8.47 5.45 -32.05
CA ASN A 3 7.98 4.20 -32.59
C ASN A 3 7.49 3.32 -31.41
N GLU A 4 6.44 2.51 -31.60
CA GLU A 4 5.85 1.62 -30.59
C GLU A 4 6.92 0.78 -29.84
N THR A 5 7.95 0.35 -30.59
CA THR A 5 9.12 -0.35 -30.07
C THR A 5 9.96 0.48 -29.08
N MET A 6 10.07 1.80 -29.25
CA MET A 6 10.79 2.67 -28.31
C MET A 6 10.02 2.85 -27.01
N LEU A 7 8.69 2.99 -27.06
CA LEU A 7 7.84 3.08 -25.86
C LEU A 7 7.88 1.80 -25.04
N GLU A 8 7.88 0.64 -25.68
CA GLU A 8 8.02 -0.66 -25.02
C GLU A 8 9.39 -0.84 -24.35
N LEU A 9 10.46 -0.41 -25.02
CA LEU A 9 11.82 -0.45 -24.46
C LEU A 9 11.97 0.49 -23.26
N THR A 10 11.47 1.72 -23.37
CA THR A 10 11.50 2.68 -22.27
C THR A 10 10.74 2.13 -21.07
N SER A 11 9.55 1.59 -21.27
CA SER A 11 8.74 0.98 -20.20
C SER A 11 9.46 -0.20 -19.51
N LYS A 12 10.23 -1.00 -20.23
CA LYS A 12 11.04 -2.10 -19.65
C LYS A 12 12.20 -1.56 -18.82
N VAL A 13 12.91 -0.55 -19.33
CA VAL A 13 14.02 0.08 -18.59
C VAL A 13 13.49 0.72 -17.31
N ASP A 14 12.40 1.47 -17.41
CA ASP A 14 11.76 2.09 -16.23
C ASP A 14 11.35 1.03 -15.20
N TRP A 15 10.80 -0.09 -15.66
CA TRP A 15 10.43 -1.20 -14.78
C TRP A 15 11.64 -1.79 -14.03
N GLU A 16 12.75 -2.05 -14.72
CA GLU A 16 13.96 -2.57 -14.11
C GLU A 16 14.62 -1.58 -13.15
N MET A 17 14.64 -0.30 -13.52
CA MET A 17 15.15 0.78 -12.66
C MET A 17 14.29 0.94 -11.41
N GLY A 18 12.97 0.96 -11.57
CA GLY A 18 12.03 1.06 -10.44
C GLY A 18 12.11 -0.13 -9.48
N GLN A 19 12.48 -1.32 -9.95
CA GLN A 19 12.71 -2.48 -9.08
C GLN A 19 13.92 -2.27 -8.16
N ARG A 20 14.97 -1.65 -8.67
CA ARG A 20 16.25 -1.47 -7.96
C ARG A 20 16.26 -0.24 -7.06
N ASP A 21 15.48 0.76 -7.41
CA ASP A 21 15.46 2.06 -6.73
C ASP A 21 14.03 2.52 -6.50
N PHE A 22 13.61 2.50 -5.22
CA PHE A 22 12.27 2.96 -4.82
C PHE A 22 12.10 4.47 -5.07
N ARG A 23 13.17 5.27 -4.95
CA ARG A 23 13.09 6.70 -5.24
C ARG A 23 12.78 6.93 -6.73
N PHE A 24 13.44 6.23 -7.63
CA PHE A 24 13.13 6.27 -9.05
C PHE A 24 11.68 5.86 -9.33
N PHE A 25 11.20 4.79 -8.66
CA PHE A 25 9.80 4.37 -8.78
C PHE A 25 8.84 5.46 -8.30
N PHE A 26 9.15 6.11 -7.19
CA PHE A 26 8.32 7.15 -6.59
C PHE A 26 8.28 8.43 -7.42
N GLU A 27 9.46 8.90 -7.87
CA GLU A 27 9.63 10.19 -8.57
C GLU A 27 9.41 10.06 -10.09
N ASP A 28 10.10 9.13 -10.76
CA ASP A 28 10.13 9.07 -12.21
C ASP A 28 8.99 8.23 -12.80
N ILE A 29 8.60 7.14 -12.12
CA ILE A 29 7.51 6.29 -12.59
C ILE A 29 6.15 6.82 -12.12
N CYS A 30 6.01 7.15 -10.82
CA CYS A 30 4.73 7.57 -10.23
C CYS A 30 4.52 9.08 -10.25
N GLY A 31 5.54 9.90 -10.56
CA GLY A 31 5.42 11.35 -10.73
C GLY A 31 5.28 12.15 -9.44
N PHE A 32 5.70 11.62 -8.29
CA PHE A 32 5.68 12.32 -7.01
C PHE A 32 7.07 12.84 -6.64
N GLN A 33 7.15 13.82 -5.74
CA GLN A 33 8.41 14.31 -5.20
C GLN A 33 8.69 13.67 -3.83
N MET A 34 9.88 13.09 -3.66
CA MET A 34 10.30 12.48 -2.40
C MET A 34 10.99 13.52 -1.51
N ALA A 35 10.39 13.82 -0.36
CA ALA A 35 11.02 14.64 0.66
C ALA A 35 11.99 13.79 1.53
N ASP A 36 12.90 14.45 2.27
CA ASP A 36 13.88 13.78 3.13
C ASP A 36 13.23 12.85 4.17
N PHE A 37 12.11 13.26 4.76
CA PHE A 37 11.38 12.42 5.70
C PHE A 37 10.72 11.20 5.03
N HIS A 38 10.38 11.26 3.74
CA HIS A 38 9.91 10.08 2.99
C HIS A 38 11.04 9.05 2.82
N LYS A 39 12.27 9.51 2.62
CA LYS A 39 13.44 8.64 2.57
C LYS A 39 13.63 7.91 3.90
N GLU A 40 13.52 8.63 5.02
CA GLU A 40 13.61 8.05 6.35
C GLU A 40 12.49 7.00 6.57
N TRP A 41 11.26 7.28 6.13
CA TRP A 41 10.16 6.31 6.23
C TRP A 41 10.44 5.05 5.41
N TYR A 42 10.99 5.21 4.19
CA TYR A 42 11.38 4.09 3.35
C TYR A 42 12.47 3.24 4.02
N GLU A 43 13.55 3.85 4.47
CA GLU A 43 14.66 3.16 5.13
C GLU A 43 14.20 2.38 6.37
N ASN A 44 13.34 2.98 7.18
CA ASN A 44 12.76 2.31 8.34
C ASN A 44 11.81 1.16 7.95
N ALA A 45 11.00 1.35 6.90
CA ALA A 45 10.10 0.31 6.42
C ALA A 45 10.84 -0.90 5.84
N GLU A 46 11.99 -0.70 5.19
CA GLU A 46 12.83 -1.80 4.70
C GLU A 46 13.63 -2.50 5.81
N LYS A 47 13.97 -1.78 6.86
CA LYS A 47 14.80 -2.28 7.96
C LYS A 47 13.98 -3.01 9.04
N HIS A 48 12.74 -2.61 9.25
CA HIS A 48 11.92 -3.07 10.38
C HIS A 48 10.57 -3.63 9.91
N ASN A 49 10.17 -4.76 10.46
CA ASN A 49 8.86 -5.36 10.19
C ASN A 49 7.71 -4.60 10.89
N LYS A 50 8.00 -3.76 11.87
CA LYS A 50 7.00 -2.99 12.61
C LYS A 50 7.48 -1.56 12.74
N ILE A 51 6.79 -0.64 12.07
CA ILE A 51 7.07 0.80 12.17
C ILE A 51 5.77 1.54 12.42
N CYS A 52 5.83 2.59 13.22
CA CYS A 52 4.72 3.52 13.39
C CYS A 52 5.15 4.88 12.86
N VAL A 53 4.41 5.40 11.89
CA VAL A 53 4.68 6.72 11.31
C VAL A 53 3.67 7.71 11.82
N ILE A 54 4.16 8.67 12.59
CA ILE A 54 3.38 9.81 13.11
C ILE A 54 3.79 11.04 12.32
N ALA A 55 2.86 11.59 11.56
CA ALA A 55 3.12 12.80 10.78
C ALA A 55 1.87 13.67 10.72
N SER A 56 2.06 14.98 10.75
CA SER A 56 0.95 15.92 10.58
C SER A 56 0.27 15.76 9.21
N ARG A 57 -0.92 16.33 9.10
CA ARG A 57 -1.65 16.36 7.83
C ARG A 57 -0.79 17.05 6.76
N ASP A 58 -1.04 16.70 5.51
CA ASP A 58 -0.38 17.27 4.31
C ASP A 58 1.12 16.91 4.12
N HIS A 59 1.69 16.03 4.95
CA HIS A 59 3.04 15.49 4.73
C HIS A 59 3.08 14.33 3.71
N GLY A 60 2.01 14.12 2.96
CA GLY A 60 1.99 13.10 1.92
C GLY A 60 2.00 11.64 2.40
N LYS A 61 1.77 11.39 3.71
CA LYS A 61 1.81 10.05 4.33
C LYS A 61 1.02 9.00 3.54
N SER A 62 -0.25 9.27 3.25
CA SER A 62 -1.11 8.33 2.52
C SER A 62 -0.68 8.14 1.06
N VAL A 63 -0.09 9.16 0.42
CA VAL A 63 0.49 9.06 -0.93
C VAL A 63 1.72 8.17 -0.88
N PHE A 64 2.64 8.44 0.05
CA PHE A 64 3.89 7.69 0.20
C PHE A 64 3.60 6.20 0.41
N PHE A 65 2.77 5.85 1.38
CA PHE A 65 2.50 4.44 1.68
C PHE A 65 1.69 3.75 0.59
N ARG A 66 0.82 4.46 -0.14
CA ARG A 66 0.16 3.92 -1.33
C ARG A 66 1.16 3.53 -2.41
N VAL A 67 2.12 4.40 -2.71
CA VAL A 67 3.18 4.13 -3.69
C VAL A 67 4.11 3.02 -3.18
N TYR A 68 4.47 3.03 -1.90
CA TYR A 68 5.29 1.98 -1.28
C TYR A 68 4.63 0.59 -1.37
N LEU A 69 3.34 0.49 -1.04
CA LEU A 69 2.58 -0.76 -1.17
C LEU A 69 2.52 -1.22 -2.62
N LEU A 70 2.27 -0.30 -3.55
CA LEU A 70 2.24 -0.59 -4.97
C LEU A 70 3.59 -1.11 -5.44
N TRP A 71 4.68 -0.49 -5.03
CA TRP A 71 6.04 -0.94 -5.31
C TRP A 71 6.31 -2.35 -4.77
N LYS A 72 5.96 -2.61 -3.50
CA LYS A 72 6.10 -3.96 -2.91
C LYS A 72 5.31 -5.00 -3.71
N MET A 73 4.05 -4.74 -4.02
CA MET A 73 3.21 -5.67 -4.78
C MET A 73 3.65 -5.84 -6.23
N ALA A 74 4.17 -4.79 -6.86
CA ALA A 74 4.63 -4.82 -8.24
C ALA A 74 5.85 -5.75 -8.41
N TYR A 75 6.82 -5.62 -7.53
CA TYR A 75 8.11 -6.28 -7.65
C TYR A 75 8.28 -7.55 -6.79
N ASN A 76 7.33 -7.83 -5.89
CA ASN A 76 7.29 -9.08 -5.14
C ASN A 76 5.98 -9.82 -5.46
N PRO A 77 5.97 -10.69 -6.48
CA PRO A 77 4.77 -11.43 -6.88
C PRO A 77 4.19 -12.25 -5.73
N GLY A 78 2.87 -12.25 -5.62
CA GLY A 78 2.16 -13.00 -4.58
C GLY A 78 2.02 -12.28 -3.24
N THR A 79 2.53 -11.05 -3.10
CA THR A 79 2.38 -10.25 -1.87
C THR A 79 0.90 -10.01 -1.51
N GLU A 80 0.50 -10.38 -0.31
CA GLU A 80 -0.84 -10.14 0.23
C GLU A 80 -0.83 -8.95 1.20
N VAL A 81 -1.66 -7.93 0.91
CA VAL A 81 -1.78 -6.71 1.71
C VAL A 81 -3.17 -6.60 2.31
N LEU A 82 -3.25 -6.31 3.62
CA LEU A 82 -4.47 -5.84 4.27
C LEU A 82 -4.32 -4.35 4.60
N PHE A 83 -5.26 -3.57 4.12
CA PHE A 83 -5.31 -2.13 4.33
C PHE A 83 -6.53 -1.76 5.18
N PHE A 84 -6.31 -1.28 6.38
CA PHE A 84 -7.37 -0.87 7.30
C PHE A 84 -7.40 0.64 7.43
N SER A 85 -8.61 1.20 7.40
CA SER A 85 -8.88 2.58 7.78
C SER A 85 -9.99 2.62 8.83
N HIS A 86 -10.19 3.78 9.45
CA HIS A 86 -11.27 3.99 10.42
C HIS A 86 -12.64 3.62 9.82
N SER A 87 -12.91 3.99 8.56
CA SER A 87 -14.15 3.66 7.88
C SER A 87 -13.91 2.91 6.57
N GLN A 88 -14.92 2.14 6.13
CA GLN A 88 -14.87 1.45 4.85
C GLN A 88 -14.84 2.42 3.67
N HIS A 89 -15.45 3.58 3.79
CA HIS A 89 -15.44 4.61 2.75
C HIS A 89 -14.01 5.12 2.52
N GLN A 90 -13.27 5.44 3.59
CA GLN A 90 -11.87 5.86 3.48
C GLN A 90 -11.00 4.79 2.81
N SER A 91 -11.14 3.51 3.23
CA SER A 91 -10.34 2.45 2.62
C SER A 91 -10.67 2.24 1.14
N ILE A 92 -11.92 2.39 0.72
CA ILE A 92 -12.31 2.36 -0.71
C ILE A 92 -11.73 3.55 -1.48
N ASP A 93 -11.70 4.75 -0.89
CA ASP A 93 -11.11 5.94 -1.50
C ASP A 93 -9.60 5.75 -1.75
N HIS A 94 -8.88 5.17 -0.79
CA HIS A 94 -7.48 4.79 -1.00
C HIS A 94 -7.29 3.81 -2.16
N MET A 95 -8.19 2.83 -2.29
CA MET A 95 -8.16 1.88 -3.41
C MET A 95 -8.45 2.57 -4.75
N ALA A 96 -9.40 3.49 -4.80
CA ALA A 96 -9.71 4.25 -6.02
C ALA A 96 -8.51 5.09 -6.49
N LYS A 97 -7.81 5.75 -5.56
CA LYS A 97 -6.58 6.51 -5.86
C LYS A 97 -5.42 5.62 -6.29
N MET A 98 -5.35 4.38 -5.79
CA MET A 98 -4.37 3.39 -6.26
C MET A 98 -4.72 2.90 -7.68
N ASP A 99 -5.98 2.65 -7.98
CA ASP A 99 -6.43 2.28 -9.33
C ASP A 99 -6.12 3.39 -10.34
N GLU A 100 -6.41 4.64 -9.99
CA GLU A 100 -6.09 5.80 -10.81
C GLU A 100 -4.57 5.86 -11.12
N LEU A 101 -3.72 5.70 -10.10
CA LEU A 101 -2.27 5.69 -10.28
C LEU A 101 -1.82 4.58 -11.24
N ILE A 102 -2.36 3.37 -11.10
CA ILE A 102 -2.02 2.25 -12.00
C ILE A 102 -2.48 2.52 -13.44
N MET A 103 -3.65 3.13 -13.60
CA MET A 103 -4.21 3.43 -14.92
C MET A 103 -3.48 4.57 -15.63
N THR A 104 -2.96 5.54 -14.88
CA THR A 104 -2.25 6.70 -15.43
C THR A 104 -0.75 6.47 -15.62
N THR A 105 -0.21 5.37 -15.06
CA THR A 105 1.22 5.03 -15.14
C THR A 105 1.43 3.86 -16.11
N PRO A 106 1.96 4.10 -17.33
CA PRO A 106 2.12 3.07 -18.35
C PRO A 106 2.91 1.84 -17.90
N ALA A 107 3.98 2.05 -17.11
CA ALA A 107 4.80 0.97 -16.56
C ALA A 107 4.02 0.01 -15.64
N LEU A 108 2.91 0.45 -15.06
CA LEU A 108 2.09 -0.32 -14.11
C LEU A 108 0.82 -0.94 -14.75
N ALA A 109 0.44 -0.51 -15.94
CA ALA A 109 -0.82 -0.91 -16.58
C ALA A 109 -0.97 -2.44 -16.73
N HIS A 110 0.14 -3.15 -16.92
CA HIS A 110 0.16 -4.61 -17.04
C HIS A 110 -0.22 -5.35 -15.74
N LEU A 111 -0.16 -4.69 -14.59
CA LEU A 111 -0.54 -5.27 -13.30
C LEU A 111 -2.07 -5.40 -13.16
N LYS A 112 -2.85 -4.60 -13.90
CA LYS A 112 -4.31 -4.66 -13.86
C LYS A 112 -4.84 -5.78 -14.73
N PRO A 113 -5.65 -6.71 -14.18
CA PRO A 113 -6.26 -7.76 -14.98
C PRO A 113 -7.32 -7.20 -15.94
N LYS A 114 -7.48 -7.79 -17.11
CA LYS A 114 -8.48 -7.36 -18.13
C LYS A 114 -9.91 -7.29 -17.60
N ARG A 115 -10.27 -8.11 -16.62
CA ARG A 115 -11.59 -8.13 -15.98
C ARG A 115 -11.83 -6.96 -15.01
N GLY A 116 -10.77 -6.16 -14.73
CA GLY A 116 -10.79 -5.22 -13.62
C GLY A 116 -10.80 -5.92 -12.25
N TRP A 117 -11.13 -5.20 -11.21
CA TRP A 117 -11.17 -5.65 -9.82
C TRP A 117 -12.36 -5.07 -9.04
N ALA A 118 -12.66 -5.67 -7.91
CA ALA A 118 -13.69 -5.18 -7.01
C ALA A 118 -13.20 -3.95 -6.24
N LYS A 119 -14.13 -3.06 -5.84
CA LYS A 119 -13.80 -1.82 -5.11
C LYS A 119 -12.94 -2.02 -3.85
N GLN A 120 -13.04 -3.18 -3.21
CA GLN A 120 -12.38 -3.48 -1.94
C GLN A 120 -11.28 -4.54 -2.05
N LEU A 121 -11.09 -5.13 -3.23
CA LEU A 121 -10.13 -6.20 -3.43
C LEU A 121 -9.51 -6.09 -4.82
N PHE A 122 -8.25 -5.71 -4.86
CA PHE A 122 -7.46 -5.77 -6.07
C PHE A 122 -6.65 -7.06 -6.08
N LYS A 123 -6.78 -7.81 -7.18
CA LYS A 123 -5.97 -8.98 -7.48
C LYS A 123 -5.16 -8.69 -8.71
N PHE A 124 -3.87 -8.55 -8.54
CA PHE A 124 -2.93 -8.21 -9.61
C PHE A 124 -2.64 -9.41 -10.51
N THR A 125 -2.20 -9.15 -11.73
CA THR A 125 -1.81 -10.20 -12.68
C THR A 125 -0.65 -11.07 -12.19
N ASN A 126 0.23 -10.51 -11.36
CA ASN A 126 1.35 -11.20 -10.72
C ASN A 126 1.00 -11.96 -9.43
N LYS A 127 -0.31 -12.18 -9.17
CA LYS A 127 -0.87 -12.86 -7.99
C LYS A 127 -0.82 -12.07 -6.68
N SER A 128 -0.23 -10.88 -6.65
CA SER A 128 -0.33 -10.02 -5.47
C SER A 128 -1.76 -9.54 -5.26
N SER A 129 -2.11 -9.20 -4.03
CA SER A 129 -3.44 -8.69 -3.73
C SER A 129 -3.42 -7.66 -2.60
N ILE A 130 -4.36 -6.71 -2.66
CA ILE A 130 -4.65 -5.78 -1.57
C ILE A 130 -6.14 -5.77 -1.28
N ARG A 131 -6.48 -5.91 0.00
CA ARG A 131 -7.85 -5.87 0.49
C ARG A 131 -8.05 -4.69 1.42
N ALA A 132 -9.00 -3.82 1.07
CA ALA A 132 -9.42 -2.69 1.88
C ALA A 132 -10.51 -3.11 2.88
N MET A 133 -10.31 -2.78 4.14
CA MET A 133 -11.20 -3.14 5.25
C MET A 133 -11.35 -1.97 6.22
N SER A 134 -12.46 -1.94 6.97
CA SER A 134 -12.55 -1.10 8.17
C SER A 134 -12.09 -1.88 9.40
N ILE A 135 -11.61 -1.15 10.41
CA ILE A 135 -11.34 -1.73 11.74
C ILE A 135 -12.57 -2.46 12.29
N GLY A 136 -12.34 -3.42 13.17
CA GLY A 136 -13.42 -4.23 13.77
C GLY A 136 -13.92 -5.39 12.89
N LYS A 137 -13.48 -5.49 11.63
CA LYS A 137 -13.84 -6.63 10.76
C LYS A 137 -13.02 -7.87 11.08
N ALA A 138 -13.64 -9.03 10.91
CA ALA A 138 -12.96 -10.31 11.07
C ALA A 138 -11.92 -10.51 9.96
N VAL A 139 -10.72 -10.94 10.35
CA VAL A 139 -9.56 -11.14 9.46
C VAL A 139 -9.24 -12.63 9.29
N ARG A 140 -10.17 -13.51 9.64
CA ARG A 140 -9.95 -14.97 9.67
C ARG A 140 -9.52 -15.52 8.30
N GLY A 141 -8.52 -16.39 8.32
CA GLY A 141 -8.04 -17.09 7.12
C GLY A 141 -7.19 -16.23 6.17
N ALA A 142 -6.81 -15.02 6.57
CA ALA A 142 -5.82 -14.23 5.84
C ALA A 142 -4.42 -14.48 6.43
N HIS A 143 -3.42 -14.44 5.56
CA HIS A 143 -2.00 -14.55 5.95
C HIS A 143 -1.22 -13.41 5.28
N PRO A 144 -1.49 -12.15 5.66
CA PRO A 144 -0.92 -11.00 4.98
C PRO A 144 0.60 -10.92 5.20
N ASP A 145 1.30 -10.51 4.14
CA ASP A 145 2.70 -10.11 4.22
C ASP A 145 2.84 -8.69 4.77
N ILE A 146 1.88 -7.81 4.43
CA ILE A 146 1.88 -6.43 4.88
C ILE A 146 0.49 -6.05 5.41
N VAL A 147 0.47 -5.40 6.56
CA VAL A 147 -0.74 -4.79 7.14
C VAL A 147 -0.51 -3.30 7.33
N VAL A 148 -1.41 -2.50 6.79
CA VAL A 148 -1.45 -1.05 7.00
C VAL A 148 -2.64 -0.68 7.85
N LEU A 149 -2.41 0.16 8.85
CA LEU A 149 -3.44 0.73 9.72
C LEU A 149 -3.40 2.26 9.53
N ASP A 150 -4.22 2.79 8.61
CA ASP A 150 -4.21 4.21 8.25
C ASP A 150 -5.34 4.97 8.97
N ASP A 151 -4.93 5.97 9.76
CA ASP A 151 -5.82 6.87 10.50
C ASP A 151 -6.91 6.13 11.30
N ILE A 152 -6.52 5.08 12.01
CA ILE A 152 -7.45 4.23 12.76
C ILE A 152 -7.91 4.84 14.08
N LEU A 153 -7.20 5.87 14.58
CA LEU A 153 -7.51 6.59 15.80
C LEU A 153 -8.26 7.88 15.46
N SER A 154 -9.57 7.90 15.60
CA SER A 154 -10.32 9.16 15.54
C SER A 154 -10.24 9.90 16.87
N SER A 155 -10.50 11.21 16.86
CA SER A 155 -10.48 12.08 18.05
C SER A 155 -11.55 11.73 19.11
N GLU A 156 -12.40 10.78 18.87
CA GLU A 156 -13.48 10.37 19.76
C GLU A 156 -13.06 9.16 20.62
N ALA A 157 -12.29 9.48 21.67
CA ALA A 157 -12.39 8.95 23.00
C ALA A 157 -12.05 7.46 23.34
N ALA A 158 -11.78 7.27 24.63
CA ALA A 158 -11.37 6.06 25.33
C ALA A 158 -12.16 4.78 25.00
N THR A 159 -13.43 4.85 24.68
CA THR A 159 -14.28 3.70 24.29
C THR A 159 -13.86 3.09 22.95
N GLN A 160 -13.47 3.91 21.99
CA GLN A 160 -12.97 3.41 20.69
C GLN A 160 -11.59 2.77 20.85
N LEU A 161 -10.73 3.32 21.71
CA LEU A 161 -9.41 2.75 21.97
C LEU A 161 -9.51 1.33 22.56
N ALA A 162 -10.43 1.09 23.50
CA ALA A 162 -10.65 -0.23 24.06
C ALA A 162 -11.14 -1.24 23.00
N HIS A 163 -12.05 -0.80 22.12
CA HIS A 163 -12.54 -1.63 21.01
C HIS A 163 -11.45 -1.93 19.98
N ILE A 164 -10.69 -0.93 19.59
CA ILE A 164 -9.57 -1.08 18.63
C ILE A 164 -8.49 -1.99 19.23
N SER A 165 -8.11 -1.79 20.49
CA SER A 165 -7.18 -2.65 21.20
C SER A 165 -7.67 -4.10 21.25
N SER A 166 -8.92 -4.33 21.66
CA SER A 166 -9.49 -5.67 21.69
C SER A 166 -9.46 -6.34 20.32
N TRP A 167 -9.90 -5.64 19.27
CA TRP A 167 -9.84 -6.14 17.90
C TRP A 167 -8.41 -6.42 17.44
N PHE A 168 -7.47 -5.53 17.75
CA PHE A 168 -6.07 -5.69 17.38
C PHE A 168 -5.48 -6.99 17.97
N TYR A 169 -5.68 -7.22 19.27
CA TYR A 169 -5.13 -8.39 19.95
C TYR A 169 -5.88 -9.68 19.63
N THR A 170 -7.19 -9.63 19.41
CA THR A 170 -8.00 -10.84 19.24
C THR A 170 -8.25 -11.24 17.80
N ALA A 171 -8.21 -10.30 16.86
CA ALA A 171 -8.53 -10.55 15.47
C ALA A 171 -7.35 -10.33 14.52
N LEU A 172 -6.57 -9.24 14.69
CA LEU A 172 -5.49 -8.90 13.78
C LEU A 172 -4.17 -9.58 14.14
N LEU A 173 -3.72 -9.46 15.38
CA LEU A 173 -2.43 -9.99 15.80
C LEU A 173 -2.27 -11.51 15.56
N PRO A 174 -3.31 -12.36 15.76
CA PRO A 174 -3.20 -13.80 15.49
C PRO A 174 -3.00 -14.18 14.01
N VAL A 175 -3.30 -13.30 13.07
CA VAL A 175 -3.12 -13.56 11.62
C VAL A 175 -1.80 -13.02 11.09
N LEU A 176 -1.07 -12.23 11.89
CA LEU A 176 0.26 -11.75 11.54
C LEU A 176 1.28 -12.86 11.78
N HIS A 177 1.89 -13.36 10.72
CA HIS A 177 3.04 -14.25 10.88
C HIS A 177 4.31 -13.45 11.24
N HIS A 178 5.37 -14.15 11.63
CA HIS A 178 6.57 -13.53 12.22
C HIS A 178 7.28 -12.52 11.30
N SER A 179 7.20 -12.74 9.99
CA SER A 179 7.80 -11.86 8.97
C SER A 179 6.84 -10.83 8.40
N ALA A 180 5.56 -10.82 8.81
CA ALA A 180 4.60 -9.85 8.32
C ALA A 180 4.98 -8.43 8.73
N GLN A 181 4.90 -7.49 7.77
CA GLN A 181 5.13 -6.09 8.02
C GLN A 181 3.87 -5.42 8.57
N LEU A 182 4.00 -4.63 9.63
CA LEU A 182 2.91 -3.86 10.23
C LEU A 182 3.25 -2.37 10.20
N LEU A 183 2.41 -1.58 9.53
CA LEU A 183 2.59 -0.16 9.25
C LEU A 183 1.42 0.66 9.81
N PRO A 184 1.39 0.98 11.12
CA PRO A 184 0.49 2.00 11.67
C PRO A 184 0.87 3.41 11.20
N LEU A 185 -0.12 4.13 10.66
CA LEU A 185 -0.01 5.50 10.18
C LEU A 185 -0.95 6.39 10.99
N VAL A 186 -0.39 7.38 11.67
CA VAL A 186 -1.12 8.29 12.58
C VAL A 186 -0.93 9.74 12.19
#